data_974203f114b0dd70a4d61d2ae5e92ced
#
_entry.id   974203f114b0dd70a4d61d2ae5e92ced
#
_cell.length_a   1.000
_cell.length_b   1.000
_cell.length_c   1.000
_cell.angle_alpha   90.00
_cell.angle_beta   90.00
_cell.angle_gamma   90.00
#
_symmetry.space_group_name_H-M   'P 1'
#
loop_
_entity.id
_entity.type
_entity.pdbx_description
1 polymer ?
#
loop_
_entity_poly.entity_id
_entity_poly.type
_entity_poly.pdbx_seq_one_letter_code
_entity_poly.pdbx_strand_id
1 'polypeptide(L)'
;VGQWVLQGGVIVAPERVEQADILIEGEMIMAVGHNLAAAAPDAQVIDAVGKTIFPGLIDVHLHLREPGGEHKEDFHSGTCAALAGGVTTVLAMPNTNPPITDRATLDLALERASQKAVCDFGLYIGGTPDNAAVAATLSEAAALKLYIGSSTGSLLVDQFPAQIAHMEQYPRNRIVAVHAEDEAAVQYYAARGLRRPPICAALATAHVIALAEQVGRRLHICHVSTGYELAQIKAAHERGLDVTCEVAPHHLFLSAVDEERLGALGCVNPPLRSIQDVESLWAQADVIDMIATDHAPHTLDEKASANPPAGMPGLETMLPLLLTAAHESKISLMDIARWTAARPAEVFGLERKGKIAPGFHADLTLVEQDFEWVIQNDVMRTRCRWTPFAGRAVRGRVSVVYLRGVKVFSEGEIFAPAGYGKRARQITV
;
A
#
# COMPACT_ATOMS: atom_id res chain seq x y z
N VAL A 1 9.89 -27.02 15.71
CA VAL A 1 9.65 -25.57 15.56
C VAL A 1 9.86 -24.98 16.94
N GLY A 2 10.95 -24.20 17.13
CA GLY A 2 11.31 -23.65 18.44
C GLY A 2 10.40 -22.49 18.83
N GLN A 3 10.19 -22.32 20.14
CA GLN A 3 9.58 -21.12 20.69
C GLN A 3 10.66 -20.04 20.88
N TRP A 4 10.27 -18.78 20.72
CA TRP A 4 11.12 -17.64 21.02
C TRP A 4 10.32 -16.47 21.56
N VAL A 5 10.98 -15.63 22.35
CA VAL A 5 10.38 -14.44 22.97
C VAL A 5 11.11 -13.21 22.49
N LEU A 6 10.37 -12.27 21.94
CA LEU A 6 10.86 -10.91 21.69
C LEU A 6 10.58 -10.09 22.96
N GLN A 7 11.66 -9.70 23.68
CA GLN A 7 11.55 -9.20 25.04
C GLN A 7 11.76 -7.68 25.12
N GLY A 8 10.86 -7.01 25.83
CA GLY A 8 11.05 -5.64 26.32
C GLY A 8 10.88 -4.54 25.28
N GLY A 9 10.36 -4.85 24.08
CA GLY A 9 10.09 -3.87 23.05
C GLY A 9 8.84 -3.03 23.33
N VAL A 10 8.73 -1.88 22.67
CA VAL A 10 7.54 -1.01 22.70
C VAL A 10 6.60 -1.42 21.57
N ILE A 11 5.52 -2.11 21.89
CA ILE A 11 4.52 -2.57 20.93
C ILE A 11 3.55 -1.44 20.61
N VAL A 12 3.28 -1.21 19.32
CA VAL A 12 2.31 -0.24 18.81
C VAL A 12 1.12 -0.99 18.22
N ALA A 13 -0.04 -0.78 18.79
CA ALA A 13 -1.34 -1.21 18.25
C ALA A 13 -2.19 0.04 17.95
N PRO A 14 -3.27 -0.08 17.16
CA PRO A 14 -4.14 1.07 16.85
C PRO A 14 -4.75 1.75 18.08
N GLU A 15 -4.91 0.99 19.18
CA GLU A 15 -5.60 1.45 20.39
C GLU A 15 -4.64 1.84 21.53
N ARG A 16 -3.37 1.40 21.45
CA ARG A 16 -2.41 1.61 22.54
C ARG A 16 -0.96 1.46 22.12
N VAL A 17 -0.09 2.06 22.91
CA VAL A 17 1.35 1.82 22.89
C VAL A 17 1.75 1.28 24.26
N GLU A 18 2.40 0.12 24.31
CA GLU A 18 2.79 -0.51 25.57
C GLU A 18 4.14 -1.23 25.46
N GLN A 19 4.93 -1.25 26.51
CA GLN A 19 6.11 -2.10 26.59
C GLN A 19 5.69 -3.51 27.02
N ALA A 20 6.00 -4.50 26.19
CA ALA A 20 5.65 -5.90 26.48
C ALA A 20 6.58 -6.88 25.74
N ASP A 21 6.45 -8.16 26.10
CA ASP A 21 7.09 -9.28 25.42
C ASP A 21 6.09 -9.92 24.44
N ILE A 22 6.63 -10.55 23.39
CA ILE A 22 5.84 -11.34 22.42
C ILE A 22 6.41 -12.76 22.39
N LEU A 23 5.59 -13.76 22.76
CA LEU A 23 5.93 -15.18 22.63
C LEU A 23 5.47 -15.68 21.27
N ILE A 24 6.37 -16.28 20.53
CA ILE A 24 6.12 -16.78 19.18
C ILE A 24 6.46 -18.28 19.11
N GLU A 25 5.60 -19.04 18.45
CA GLU A 25 5.82 -20.44 18.13
C GLU A 25 5.51 -20.70 16.65
N GLY A 26 6.52 -21.12 15.90
CA GLY A 26 6.38 -21.26 14.45
C GLY A 26 6.03 -19.97 13.76
N GLU A 27 4.92 -19.97 13.04
CA GLU A 27 4.45 -18.78 12.30
C GLU A 27 3.58 -17.83 13.16
N MET A 28 3.23 -18.22 14.42
CA MET A 28 2.14 -17.63 15.17
C MET A 28 2.59 -16.90 16.44
N ILE A 29 1.92 -15.80 16.75
CA ILE A 29 1.98 -15.17 18.06
C ILE A 29 1.13 -16.00 19.03
N MET A 30 1.74 -16.47 20.13
CA MET A 30 1.09 -17.27 21.15
C MET A 30 0.60 -16.42 22.34
N ALA A 31 1.39 -15.42 22.72
CA ALA A 31 1.05 -14.51 23.82
C ALA A 31 1.71 -13.13 23.63
N VAL A 32 1.09 -12.11 24.21
CA VAL A 32 1.62 -10.75 24.36
C VAL A 32 1.43 -10.37 25.83
N GLY A 33 2.47 -9.92 26.52
CA GLY A 33 2.40 -9.58 27.93
C GLY A 33 3.77 -9.37 28.56
N HIS A 34 3.84 -9.43 29.88
CA HIS A 34 5.09 -9.24 30.62
C HIS A 34 5.66 -10.56 31.13
N ASN A 35 6.99 -10.63 31.28
CA ASN A 35 7.72 -11.77 31.84
C ASN A 35 7.48 -13.09 31.08
N LEU A 36 7.24 -13.03 29.76
CA LEU A 36 6.98 -14.24 28.98
C LEU A 36 8.20 -15.14 28.86
N ALA A 37 9.42 -14.60 28.91
CA ALA A 37 10.65 -15.41 28.97
C ALA A 37 10.71 -16.32 30.21
N ALA A 38 10.20 -15.86 31.35
CA ALA A 38 10.10 -16.68 32.55
C ALA A 38 8.99 -17.74 32.45
N ALA A 39 7.93 -17.46 31.73
CA ALA A 39 6.82 -18.38 31.49
C ALA A 39 7.15 -19.45 30.43
N ALA A 40 8.13 -19.21 29.56
CA ALA A 40 8.62 -20.12 28.53
C ALA A 40 10.14 -20.30 28.63
N PRO A 41 10.65 -21.04 29.64
CA PRO A 41 12.07 -21.12 29.96
C PRO A 41 12.92 -21.76 28.86
N ASP A 42 12.33 -22.57 28.00
CA ASP A 42 13.01 -23.22 26.87
C ASP A 42 13.00 -22.37 25.59
N ALA A 43 12.32 -21.21 25.59
CA ALA A 43 12.26 -20.33 24.45
C ALA A 43 13.55 -19.54 24.28
N GLN A 44 13.99 -19.36 23.04
CA GLN A 44 15.08 -18.43 22.73
C GLN A 44 14.63 -17.00 23.03
N VAL A 45 15.39 -16.25 23.82
CA VAL A 45 15.10 -14.83 24.10
C VAL A 45 15.86 -13.95 23.12
N ILE A 46 15.12 -13.03 22.48
CA ILE A 46 15.65 -11.98 21.60
C ILE A 46 15.38 -10.63 22.26
N ASP A 47 16.42 -9.86 22.52
CA ASP A 47 16.31 -8.54 23.12
C ASP A 47 15.73 -7.52 22.10
N ALA A 48 14.66 -6.85 22.50
CA ALA A 48 14.02 -5.77 21.74
C ALA A 48 13.97 -4.45 22.53
N VAL A 49 14.73 -4.33 23.62
CA VAL A 49 14.80 -3.08 24.39
C VAL A 49 15.25 -1.93 23.50
N GLY A 50 14.54 -0.80 23.56
CA GLY A 50 14.80 0.37 22.72
C GLY A 50 14.25 0.28 21.29
N LYS A 51 13.62 -0.84 20.91
CA LYS A 51 12.94 -0.98 19.62
C LYS A 51 11.43 -0.71 19.77
N THR A 52 10.87 -0.07 18.76
CA THR A 52 9.42 0.03 18.60
C THR A 52 8.97 -1.03 17.60
N ILE A 53 7.91 -1.75 17.95
CA ILE A 53 7.42 -2.91 17.20
C ILE A 53 6.04 -2.59 16.65
N PHE A 54 5.95 -2.48 15.34
CA PHE A 54 4.68 -2.42 14.62
C PHE A 54 4.27 -3.82 14.15
N PRO A 55 2.97 -4.09 13.95
CA PRO A 55 2.55 -5.20 13.10
C PRO A 55 3.25 -5.07 11.75
N GLY A 56 3.59 -6.17 11.11
CA GLY A 56 4.11 -6.11 9.74
C GLY A 56 3.23 -5.26 8.84
N LEU A 57 3.80 -4.27 8.18
CA LEU A 57 3.04 -3.33 7.37
C LEU A 57 2.44 -4.01 6.16
N ILE A 58 1.32 -3.46 5.67
CA ILE A 58 0.56 -3.95 4.52
C ILE A 58 0.42 -2.79 3.54
N ASP A 59 0.89 -2.98 2.32
CA ASP A 59 0.69 -2.03 1.24
C ASP A 59 -0.31 -2.60 0.23
N VAL A 60 -1.45 -1.93 0.10
CA VAL A 60 -2.56 -2.41 -0.73
C VAL A 60 -2.52 -1.86 -2.16
N HIS A 61 -1.55 -1.01 -2.49
CA HIS A 61 -1.47 -0.38 -3.80
C HIS A 61 -0.03 -0.18 -4.26
N LEU A 62 0.44 -1.06 -5.12
CA LEU A 62 1.77 -0.95 -5.73
C LEU A 62 1.84 -1.65 -7.08
N HIS A 63 2.84 -1.27 -7.88
CA HIS A 63 3.06 -1.79 -9.23
C HIS A 63 4.39 -2.54 -9.31
N LEU A 64 4.36 -3.87 -9.25
CA LEU A 64 5.55 -4.72 -9.37
C LEU A 64 5.97 -4.99 -10.81
N ARG A 65 5.26 -4.42 -11.78
CA ARG A 65 5.59 -4.38 -13.20
C ARG A 65 5.68 -5.74 -13.92
N GLU A 66 5.76 -6.83 -13.21
CA GLU A 66 5.82 -8.18 -13.77
C GLU A 66 4.42 -8.82 -13.80
N PRO A 67 4.05 -9.44 -14.95
CA PRO A 67 4.87 -9.65 -16.17
C PRO A 67 5.00 -8.42 -17.06
N GLY A 68 6.09 -8.41 -17.86
CA GLY A 68 6.27 -7.54 -19.03
C GLY A 68 6.94 -6.18 -18.77
N GLY A 69 7.24 -5.84 -17.53
CA GLY A 69 7.96 -4.62 -17.16
C GLY A 69 9.11 -4.85 -16.19
N GLU A 70 9.70 -6.05 -16.25
CA GLU A 70 10.73 -6.53 -15.30
C GLU A 70 12.02 -5.68 -15.32
N HIS A 71 12.24 -4.91 -16.36
CA HIS A 71 13.36 -3.95 -16.41
C HIS A 71 13.19 -2.79 -15.42
N LYS A 72 11.96 -2.48 -15.03
CA LYS A 72 11.63 -1.40 -14.06
C LYS A 72 11.56 -1.94 -12.64
N GLU A 73 10.84 -3.06 -12.46
CA GLU A 73 10.63 -3.75 -11.20
C GLU A 73 10.16 -5.19 -11.48
N ASP A 74 10.38 -6.12 -10.55
CA ASP A 74 9.79 -7.44 -10.58
C ASP A 74 9.32 -7.88 -9.19
N PHE A 75 8.69 -9.07 -9.07
CA PHE A 75 8.24 -9.57 -7.78
C PHE A 75 9.37 -9.72 -6.77
N HIS A 76 10.59 -10.07 -7.20
CA HIS A 76 11.70 -10.21 -6.26
C HIS A 76 12.19 -8.84 -5.77
N SER A 77 12.58 -7.96 -6.68
CA SER A 77 13.16 -6.66 -6.31
C SER A 77 12.16 -5.77 -5.56
N GLY A 78 10.89 -5.71 -6.01
CA GLY A 78 9.87 -4.92 -5.35
C GLY A 78 9.49 -5.46 -3.96
N THR A 79 9.45 -6.80 -3.77
CA THR A 79 9.21 -7.36 -2.43
C THR A 79 10.44 -7.26 -1.51
N CYS A 80 11.66 -7.22 -2.04
CA CYS A 80 12.85 -6.82 -1.27
C CYS A 80 12.75 -5.36 -0.80
N ALA A 81 12.31 -4.44 -1.67
CA ALA A 81 12.06 -3.05 -1.31
C ALA A 81 10.93 -2.94 -0.26
N ALA A 82 9.87 -3.76 -0.37
CA ALA A 82 8.80 -3.84 0.61
C ALA A 82 9.34 -4.22 2.00
N LEU A 83 10.12 -5.30 2.11
CA LEU A 83 10.73 -5.70 3.39
C LEU A 83 11.66 -4.63 3.96
N ALA A 84 12.46 -3.96 3.13
CA ALA A 84 13.30 -2.85 3.57
C ALA A 84 12.50 -1.66 4.11
N GLY A 85 11.29 -1.44 3.57
CA GLY A 85 10.31 -0.47 4.07
C GLY A 85 9.46 -0.95 5.24
N GLY A 86 9.67 -2.18 5.74
CA GLY A 86 8.88 -2.76 6.84
C GLY A 86 7.56 -3.40 6.39
N VAL A 87 7.31 -3.48 5.09
CA VAL A 87 6.08 -4.04 4.52
C VAL A 87 6.23 -5.55 4.36
N THR A 88 5.36 -6.31 5.03
CA THR A 88 5.35 -7.78 5.03
C THR A 88 4.31 -8.39 4.09
N THR A 89 3.36 -7.59 3.64
CA THR A 89 2.31 -8.03 2.71
C THR A 89 2.02 -6.93 1.69
N VAL A 90 1.96 -7.30 0.43
CA VAL A 90 1.71 -6.38 -0.69
C VAL A 90 0.52 -6.83 -1.54
N LEU A 91 -0.29 -5.89 -2.04
CA LEU A 91 -1.36 -6.17 -3.00
C LEU A 91 -1.04 -5.46 -4.32
N ALA A 92 -0.57 -6.23 -5.31
CA ALA A 92 -0.04 -5.67 -6.56
C ALA A 92 -1.14 -5.42 -7.60
N MET A 93 -1.06 -4.26 -8.24
CA MET A 93 -1.98 -3.77 -9.26
C MET A 93 -1.88 -4.53 -10.59
N PRO A 94 -2.99 -4.62 -11.36
CA PRO A 94 -3.11 -5.51 -12.51
C PRO A 94 -2.60 -4.93 -13.83
N ASN A 95 -2.11 -3.70 -13.88
CA ASN A 95 -1.68 -3.02 -15.11
C ASN A 95 -0.28 -3.43 -15.57
N THR A 96 -0.10 -4.72 -15.76
CA THR A 96 1.10 -5.40 -16.29
C THR A 96 1.01 -5.58 -17.82
N ASN A 97 1.93 -6.31 -18.42
CA ASN A 97 1.90 -6.64 -19.84
C ASN A 97 2.21 -8.14 -20.06
N PRO A 98 1.20 -8.99 -20.33
CA PRO A 98 -0.22 -8.65 -20.46
C PRO A 98 -0.82 -8.17 -19.13
N PRO A 99 -1.91 -7.37 -19.15
CA PRO A 99 -2.63 -6.99 -17.95
C PRO A 99 -3.36 -8.20 -17.33
N ILE A 100 -3.54 -8.19 -16.02
CA ILE A 100 -4.22 -9.28 -15.31
C ILE A 100 -5.73 -9.06 -15.40
N THR A 101 -6.40 -9.69 -16.38
CA THR A 101 -7.81 -9.44 -16.71
C THR A 101 -8.66 -10.72 -16.81
N ASP A 102 -8.03 -11.88 -16.76
CA ASP A 102 -8.68 -13.18 -16.90
C ASP A 102 -7.94 -14.28 -16.10
N ARG A 103 -8.44 -15.51 -16.19
CA ARG A 103 -7.86 -16.69 -15.51
C ARG A 103 -6.40 -16.91 -15.92
N ALA A 104 -6.10 -16.88 -17.20
CA ALA A 104 -4.78 -17.23 -17.70
C ALA A 104 -3.71 -16.22 -17.27
N THR A 105 -4.03 -14.93 -17.33
CA THR A 105 -3.12 -13.85 -16.93
C THR A 105 -2.97 -13.77 -15.41
N LEU A 106 -4.02 -14.09 -14.63
CA LEU A 106 -3.94 -14.20 -13.18
C LEU A 106 -3.07 -15.38 -12.76
N ASP A 107 -3.26 -16.56 -13.34
CA ASP A 107 -2.49 -17.76 -13.03
C ASP A 107 -1.00 -17.56 -13.36
N LEU A 108 -0.69 -16.93 -14.50
CA LEU A 108 0.69 -16.58 -14.88
C LEU A 108 1.34 -15.66 -13.81
N ALA A 109 0.64 -14.61 -13.40
CA ALA A 109 1.17 -13.66 -12.43
C ALA A 109 1.32 -14.29 -11.03
N LEU A 110 0.36 -15.14 -10.60
CA LEU A 110 0.44 -15.89 -9.34
C LEU A 110 1.61 -16.87 -9.34
N GLU A 111 1.86 -17.57 -10.45
CA GLU A 111 3.00 -18.46 -10.59
C GLU A 111 4.32 -17.68 -10.42
N ARG A 112 4.48 -16.57 -11.14
CA ARG A 112 5.68 -15.73 -11.06
C ARG A 112 5.90 -15.17 -9.67
N ALA A 113 4.83 -14.65 -9.04
CA ALA A 113 4.90 -14.14 -7.68
C ALA A 113 5.31 -15.24 -6.68
N SER A 114 4.74 -16.44 -6.80
CA SER A 114 5.07 -17.57 -5.92
C SER A 114 6.52 -18.06 -6.04
N GLN A 115 7.15 -17.87 -7.20
CA GLN A 115 8.55 -18.24 -7.43
C GLN A 115 9.53 -17.18 -6.94
N LYS A 116 9.12 -15.90 -6.86
CA LYS A 116 10.06 -14.78 -6.71
C LYS A 116 9.83 -13.94 -5.45
N ALA A 117 8.57 -13.77 -5.01
CA ALA A 117 8.27 -12.87 -3.90
C ALA A 117 8.93 -13.32 -2.60
N VAL A 118 9.51 -12.36 -1.86
CA VAL A 118 10.14 -12.59 -0.54
C VAL A 118 9.25 -12.13 0.62
N CYS A 119 8.18 -11.35 0.36
CA CYS A 119 7.11 -11.06 1.32
C CYS A 119 5.78 -11.64 0.83
N ASP A 120 4.76 -11.66 1.69
CA ASP A 120 3.44 -12.15 1.30
C ASP A 120 2.76 -11.22 0.30
N PHE A 121 1.94 -11.78 -0.58
CA PHE A 121 1.40 -11.02 -1.71
C PHE A 121 -0.06 -11.37 -2.02
N GLY A 122 -0.76 -10.41 -2.63
CA GLY A 122 -2.02 -10.62 -3.35
C GLY A 122 -1.97 -9.88 -4.68
N LEU A 123 -2.82 -10.27 -5.63
CA LEU A 123 -2.89 -9.66 -6.95
C LEU A 123 -4.31 -9.15 -7.21
N TYR A 124 -4.43 -7.96 -7.76
CA TYR A 124 -5.71 -7.45 -8.26
C TYR A 124 -6.05 -8.09 -9.61
N ILE A 125 -7.35 -8.18 -9.88
CA ILE A 125 -7.87 -8.35 -11.23
C ILE A 125 -8.25 -6.98 -11.80
N GLY A 126 -7.89 -6.70 -13.05
CA GLY A 126 -8.25 -5.47 -13.75
C GLY A 126 -9.59 -5.59 -14.45
N GLY A 127 -10.44 -4.57 -14.28
CA GLY A 127 -11.63 -4.43 -15.10
C GLY A 127 -11.29 -3.94 -16.51
N THR A 128 -12.01 -4.48 -17.50
CA THR A 128 -12.05 -4.01 -18.88
C THR A 128 -13.50 -3.72 -19.26
N PRO A 129 -13.78 -3.07 -20.40
CA PRO A 129 -15.17 -2.80 -20.80
C PRO A 129 -16.07 -4.03 -20.88
N ASP A 130 -15.53 -5.24 -21.02
CA ASP A 130 -16.26 -6.47 -21.35
C ASP A 130 -15.99 -7.67 -20.43
N ASN A 131 -15.10 -7.55 -19.40
CA ASN A 131 -14.74 -8.71 -18.57
C ASN A 131 -15.44 -8.81 -17.19
N ALA A 132 -16.49 -8.03 -16.93
CA ALA A 132 -17.14 -8.00 -15.61
C ALA A 132 -17.53 -9.41 -15.09
N ALA A 133 -18.15 -10.23 -15.96
CA ALA A 133 -18.54 -11.59 -15.62
C ALA A 133 -17.34 -12.50 -15.32
N VAL A 134 -16.24 -12.36 -16.06
CA VAL A 134 -15.00 -13.13 -15.85
C VAL A 134 -14.35 -12.71 -14.54
N ALA A 135 -14.16 -11.41 -14.30
CA ALA A 135 -13.55 -10.87 -13.10
C ALA A 135 -14.31 -11.35 -11.83
N ALA A 136 -15.63 -11.44 -11.89
CA ALA A 136 -16.46 -11.90 -10.78
C ALA A 136 -16.21 -13.35 -10.36
N THR A 137 -15.66 -14.19 -11.23
CA THR A 137 -15.36 -15.61 -10.95
C THR A 137 -13.99 -15.86 -10.35
N LEU A 138 -13.10 -14.86 -10.37
CA LEU A 138 -11.70 -15.01 -9.98
C LEU A 138 -11.52 -14.77 -8.47
N SER A 139 -11.88 -15.78 -7.68
CA SER A 139 -11.84 -15.73 -6.21
C SER A 139 -10.42 -15.58 -5.63
N GLU A 140 -9.40 -15.95 -6.40
CA GLU A 140 -8.00 -15.85 -6.00
C GLU A 140 -7.40 -14.44 -6.08
N ALA A 141 -8.05 -13.52 -6.82
CA ALA A 141 -7.64 -12.13 -6.85
C ALA A 141 -7.90 -11.45 -5.50
N ALA A 142 -7.06 -10.52 -5.07
CA ALA A 142 -7.24 -9.79 -3.82
C ALA A 142 -8.44 -8.84 -3.85
N ALA A 143 -8.64 -8.15 -4.97
CA ALA A 143 -9.76 -7.25 -5.23
C ALA A 143 -9.89 -6.97 -6.73
N LEU A 144 -10.96 -6.28 -7.14
CA LEU A 144 -11.10 -5.74 -8.49
C LEU A 144 -10.53 -4.32 -8.54
N LYS A 145 -9.72 -4.01 -9.56
CA LYS A 145 -9.26 -2.65 -9.85
C LYS A 145 -9.94 -2.11 -11.10
N LEU A 146 -10.55 -0.94 -10.99
CA LEU A 146 -11.08 -0.16 -12.09
C LEU A 146 -10.26 1.12 -12.31
N TYR A 147 -9.95 1.42 -13.55
CA TYR A 147 -9.40 2.70 -13.99
C TYR A 147 -10.49 3.42 -14.77
N ILE A 148 -11.16 4.40 -14.17
CA ILE A 148 -12.19 5.19 -14.83
C ILE A 148 -11.64 6.46 -15.50
N GLY A 149 -10.38 6.74 -15.27
CA GLY A 149 -9.55 7.70 -15.99
C GLY A 149 -8.29 7.02 -16.52
N SER A 150 -7.76 7.52 -17.62
CA SER A 150 -6.54 7.01 -18.25
C SER A 150 -5.34 7.06 -17.28
N SER A 151 -4.58 5.98 -17.23
CA SER A 151 -3.38 5.84 -16.40
C SER A 151 -2.31 5.07 -17.17
N THR A 152 -1.23 4.68 -16.53
CA THR A 152 -0.20 3.83 -17.14
C THR A 152 -0.77 2.45 -17.46
N GLY A 153 -0.74 2.05 -18.73
CA GLY A 153 -1.28 0.77 -19.22
C GLY A 153 -2.53 0.96 -20.08
N SER A 154 -3.21 -0.16 -20.37
CA SER A 154 -4.34 -0.23 -21.30
C SER A 154 -5.71 -0.44 -20.63
N LEU A 155 -5.75 -0.46 -19.29
CA LEU A 155 -6.96 -0.69 -18.53
C LEU A 155 -7.72 0.63 -18.33
N LEU A 156 -8.72 0.88 -19.16
CA LEU A 156 -9.62 2.03 -19.03
C LEU A 156 -11.07 1.54 -19.12
N VAL A 157 -11.89 1.93 -18.15
CA VAL A 157 -13.32 1.64 -18.06
C VAL A 157 -14.06 2.98 -17.88
N ASP A 158 -14.10 3.79 -18.92
CA ASP A 158 -14.67 5.15 -18.92
C ASP A 158 -16.19 5.17 -19.20
N GLN A 159 -16.75 4.06 -19.69
CA GLN A 159 -18.15 3.98 -20.08
C GLN A 159 -19.04 3.50 -18.93
N PHE A 160 -20.11 4.25 -18.64
CA PHE A 160 -21.08 3.92 -17.59
C PHE A 160 -21.59 2.47 -17.64
N PRO A 161 -22.00 1.87 -18.79
CA PRO A 161 -22.48 0.49 -18.82
C PRO A 161 -21.46 -0.52 -18.34
N ALA A 162 -20.17 -0.33 -18.63
CA ALA A 162 -19.11 -1.19 -18.16
C ALA A 162 -18.82 -1.00 -16.66
N GLN A 163 -18.81 0.24 -16.19
CA GLN A 163 -18.61 0.57 -14.78
C GLN A 163 -19.71 -0.07 -13.91
N ILE A 164 -20.98 0.12 -14.26
CA ILE A 164 -22.09 -0.44 -13.48
C ILE A 164 -22.10 -1.97 -13.54
N ALA A 165 -21.76 -2.59 -14.68
CA ALA A 165 -21.66 -4.04 -14.80
C ALA A 165 -20.63 -4.63 -13.83
N HIS A 166 -19.46 -4.01 -13.68
CA HIS A 166 -18.46 -4.40 -12.69
C HIS A 166 -18.97 -4.22 -11.25
N MET A 167 -19.62 -3.10 -10.97
CA MET A 167 -20.18 -2.82 -9.66
C MET A 167 -21.28 -3.81 -9.26
N GLU A 168 -22.11 -4.26 -10.18
CA GLU A 168 -23.20 -5.21 -9.93
C GLU A 168 -22.71 -6.67 -9.81
N GLN A 169 -21.80 -7.10 -10.71
CA GLN A 169 -21.46 -8.51 -10.89
C GLN A 169 -20.33 -8.98 -9.95
N TYR A 170 -19.38 -8.12 -9.59
CA TYR A 170 -18.30 -8.52 -8.72
C TYR A 170 -18.82 -8.92 -7.33
N PRO A 171 -18.31 -9.96 -6.61
CA PRO A 171 -18.86 -10.44 -5.33
C PRO A 171 -18.99 -9.33 -4.29
N ARG A 172 -20.15 -9.18 -3.64
CA ARG A 172 -20.49 -8.03 -2.78
C ARG A 172 -19.62 -7.88 -1.54
N ASN A 173 -19.12 -9.00 -1.01
CA ASN A 173 -18.22 -9.01 0.14
C ASN A 173 -16.76 -8.66 -0.21
N ARG A 174 -16.46 -8.35 -1.48
CA ARG A 174 -15.12 -8.01 -1.96
C ARG A 174 -15.02 -6.56 -2.40
N ILE A 175 -13.82 -6.01 -2.29
CA ILE A 175 -13.53 -4.61 -2.62
C ILE A 175 -13.47 -4.40 -4.13
N VAL A 176 -14.08 -3.31 -4.59
CA VAL A 176 -13.80 -2.67 -5.87
C VAL A 176 -12.97 -1.43 -5.60
N ALA A 177 -11.70 -1.46 -6.02
CA ALA A 177 -10.77 -0.34 -5.90
C ALA A 177 -10.75 0.49 -7.20
N VAL A 178 -10.80 1.81 -7.09
CA VAL A 178 -10.96 2.68 -8.26
C VAL A 178 -9.89 3.76 -8.30
N HIS A 179 -9.18 3.85 -9.45
CA HIS A 179 -8.47 5.07 -9.86
C HIS A 179 -9.52 6.06 -10.36
N ALA A 180 -9.82 7.06 -9.53
CA ALA A 180 -10.95 7.95 -9.71
C ALA A 180 -10.52 9.30 -10.31
N GLU A 181 -10.34 9.35 -11.63
CA GLU A 181 -10.23 10.59 -12.40
C GLU A 181 -11.22 10.52 -13.59
N ASP A 182 -12.01 11.55 -13.80
CA ASP A 182 -13.00 11.61 -14.88
C ASP A 182 -12.30 11.77 -16.24
N GLU A 183 -12.42 10.76 -17.11
CA GLU A 183 -11.70 10.74 -18.38
C GLU A 183 -12.11 11.90 -19.30
N ALA A 184 -13.37 12.26 -19.33
CA ALA A 184 -13.83 13.37 -20.17
C ALA A 184 -13.23 14.70 -19.69
N ALA A 185 -13.16 14.91 -18.37
CA ALA A 185 -12.50 16.08 -17.81
C ALA A 185 -10.99 16.04 -18.06
N VAL A 186 -10.33 14.88 -17.90
CA VAL A 186 -8.90 14.70 -18.20
C VAL A 186 -8.60 15.12 -19.64
N GLN A 187 -9.35 14.62 -20.61
CA GLN A 187 -9.18 14.95 -22.03
C GLN A 187 -9.47 16.42 -22.33
N TYR A 188 -10.55 16.97 -21.74
CA TYR A 188 -10.91 18.37 -21.90
C TYR A 188 -9.81 19.33 -21.45
N TYR A 189 -9.21 19.06 -20.27
CA TYR A 189 -8.16 19.90 -19.74
C TYR A 189 -6.80 19.66 -20.42
N ALA A 190 -6.48 18.42 -20.79
CA ALA A 190 -5.28 18.10 -21.56
C ALA A 190 -5.22 18.85 -22.90
N ALA A 191 -6.34 18.95 -23.63
CA ALA A 191 -6.45 19.74 -24.85
C ALA A 191 -6.20 21.26 -24.66
N ARG A 192 -6.16 21.72 -23.41
CA ARG A 192 -5.87 23.12 -23.02
C ARG A 192 -4.52 23.27 -22.33
N GLY A 193 -3.68 22.25 -22.37
CA GLY A 193 -2.36 22.25 -21.74
C GLY A 193 -2.38 22.16 -20.20
N LEU A 194 -3.51 21.80 -19.62
CA LEU A 194 -3.65 21.61 -18.16
C LEU A 194 -3.63 20.12 -17.81
N ARG A 195 -2.69 19.74 -16.98
CA ARG A 195 -2.52 18.35 -16.57
C ARG A 195 -3.43 18.03 -15.36
N ARG A 196 -4.54 17.29 -15.59
CA ARG A 196 -5.39 16.67 -14.57
C ARG A 196 -5.69 17.56 -13.35
N PRO A 197 -6.36 18.73 -13.52
CA PRO A 197 -6.69 19.58 -12.37
C PRO A 197 -7.58 18.84 -11.36
N PRO A 198 -7.68 19.31 -10.11
CA PRO A 198 -8.43 18.64 -9.02
C PRO A 198 -9.85 18.23 -9.36
N ILE A 199 -10.51 18.99 -10.24
CA ILE A 199 -11.87 18.69 -10.67
C ILE A 199 -12.01 17.31 -11.34
N CYS A 200 -10.95 16.79 -12.00
CA CYS A 200 -11.00 15.46 -12.62
C CYS A 200 -11.21 14.36 -11.55
N ALA A 201 -10.49 14.45 -10.42
CA ALA A 201 -10.65 13.53 -9.31
C ALA A 201 -11.98 13.76 -8.55
N ALA A 202 -12.37 15.01 -8.35
CA ALA A 202 -13.61 15.36 -7.64
C ALA A 202 -14.87 14.82 -8.34
N LEU A 203 -14.97 14.97 -9.68
CA LEU A 203 -16.08 14.44 -10.46
C LEU A 203 -16.14 12.91 -10.42
N ALA A 204 -15.00 12.26 -10.60
CA ALA A 204 -14.92 10.81 -10.59
C ALA A 204 -15.24 10.22 -9.21
N THR A 205 -14.74 10.83 -8.13
CA THR A 205 -15.04 10.39 -6.76
C THR A 205 -16.53 10.46 -6.46
N ALA A 206 -17.20 11.59 -6.79
CA ALA A 206 -18.65 11.70 -6.64
C ALA A 206 -19.41 10.66 -7.48
N HIS A 207 -18.97 10.43 -8.70
CA HIS A 207 -19.57 9.46 -9.61
C HIS A 207 -19.50 8.03 -9.07
N VAL A 208 -18.32 7.56 -8.65
CA VAL A 208 -18.17 6.17 -8.16
C VAL A 208 -18.83 5.94 -6.80
N ILE A 209 -18.89 6.96 -5.94
CA ILE A 209 -19.68 6.90 -4.71
C ILE A 209 -21.16 6.72 -5.04
N ALA A 210 -21.71 7.46 -5.98
CA ALA A 210 -23.11 7.32 -6.40
C ALA A 210 -23.41 5.94 -6.99
N LEU A 211 -22.49 5.38 -7.80
CA LEU A 211 -22.61 4.00 -8.31
C LEU A 211 -22.58 2.97 -7.17
N ALA A 212 -21.64 3.11 -6.23
CA ALA A 212 -21.52 2.21 -5.10
C ALA A 212 -22.76 2.25 -4.19
N GLU A 213 -23.31 3.43 -3.94
CA GLU A 213 -24.55 3.64 -3.19
C GLU A 213 -25.74 2.94 -3.88
N GLN A 214 -25.89 3.16 -5.20
CA GLN A 214 -26.99 2.58 -6.00
C GLN A 214 -27.04 1.06 -5.92
N VAL A 215 -25.88 0.38 -5.89
CA VAL A 215 -25.81 -1.08 -5.91
C VAL A 215 -25.46 -1.71 -4.56
N GLY A 216 -25.21 -0.91 -3.51
CA GLY A 216 -24.79 -1.39 -2.19
C GLY A 216 -23.41 -2.05 -2.23
N ARG A 217 -22.38 -1.34 -2.76
CA ARG A 217 -21.05 -1.89 -3.06
C ARG A 217 -19.99 -1.44 -2.08
N ARG A 218 -19.10 -2.36 -1.67
CA ARG A 218 -17.86 -2.01 -0.96
C ARG A 218 -16.90 -1.34 -1.95
N LEU A 219 -16.65 -0.05 -1.77
CA LEU A 219 -15.82 0.78 -2.63
C LEU A 219 -14.53 1.17 -1.93
N HIS A 220 -13.42 1.15 -2.66
CA HIS A 220 -12.15 1.72 -2.20
C HIS A 220 -11.63 2.75 -3.21
N ILE A 221 -11.44 3.98 -2.78
CA ILE A 221 -10.92 5.06 -3.62
C ILE A 221 -9.41 5.14 -3.44
N CYS A 222 -8.69 4.87 -4.54
CA CYS A 222 -7.23 4.84 -4.55
C CYS A 222 -6.64 6.25 -4.52
N HIS A 223 -5.45 6.38 -3.90
CA HIS A 223 -4.54 7.55 -3.96
C HIS A 223 -5.28 8.90 -3.99
N VAL A 224 -6.21 9.12 -3.05
CA VAL A 224 -6.90 10.40 -2.88
C VAL A 224 -5.87 11.53 -2.79
N SER A 225 -6.08 12.60 -3.55
CA SER A 225 -5.08 13.65 -3.74
C SER A 225 -5.51 15.03 -3.25
N THR A 226 -6.79 15.21 -2.91
CA THR A 226 -7.33 16.51 -2.46
C THR A 226 -8.22 16.38 -1.22
N GLY A 227 -8.28 17.43 -0.41
CA GLY A 227 -9.23 17.48 0.72
C GLY A 227 -10.69 17.52 0.27
N TYR A 228 -10.97 17.92 -0.97
CA TYR A 228 -12.33 17.89 -1.52
C TYR A 228 -12.84 16.46 -1.71
N GLU A 229 -11.99 15.53 -2.19
CA GLU A 229 -12.31 14.11 -2.29
C GLU A 229 -12.57 13.51 -0.90
N LEU A 230 -11.73 13.84 0.11
CA LEU A 230 -11.95 13.40 1.50
C LEU A 230 -13.28 13.90 2.05
N ALA A 231 -13.68 15.13 1.77
CA ALA A 231 -14.98 15.66 2.19
C ALA A 231 -16.15 14.88 1.57
N GLN A 232 -16.04 14.44 0.31
CA GLN A 232 -17.05 13.60 -0.34
C GLN A 232 -17.12 12.20 0.30
N ILE A 233 -15.96 11.61 0.63
CA ILE A 233 -15.85 10.31 1.30
C ILE A 233 -16.44 10.40 2.70
N LYS A 234 -16.12 11.46 3.47
CA LYS A 234 -16.72 11.73 4.78
C LYS A 234 -18.24 11.79 4.71
N ALA A 235 -18.78 12.54 3.74
CA ALA A 235 -20.23 12.60 3.53
C ALA A 235 -20.84 11.24 3.14
N ALA A 236 -20.08 10.36 2.46
CA ALA A 236 -20.51 8.98 2.20
C ALA A 236 -20.55 8.14 3.49
N HIS A 237 -19.53 8.27 4.36
CA HIS A 237 -19.52 7.62 5.67
C HIS A 237 -20.71 8.06 6.54
N GLU A 238 -21.04 9.35 6.57
CA GLU A 238 -22.19 9.90 7.29
C GLU A 238 -23.53 9.32 6.80
N ARG A 239 -23.61 8.89 5.55
CA ARG A 239 -24.76 8.16 4.98
C ARG A 239 -24.72 6.64 5.25
N GLY A 240 -23.67 6.14 5.91
CA GLY A 240 -23.50 4.72 6.22
C GLY A 240 -23.03 3.86 5.03
N LEU A 241 -22.40 4.46 4.03
CA LEU A 241 -21.87 3.73 2.88
C LEU A 241 -20.54 3.05 3.21
N ASP A 242 -20.32 1.84 2.70
CA ASP A 242 -19.05 1.11 2.82
C ASP A 242 -18.07 1.61 1.75
N VAL A 243 -17.59 2.84 1.96
CA VAL A 243 -16.58 3.51 1.14
C VAL A 243 -15.32 3.68 1.97
N THR A 244 -14.19 3.27 1.44
CA THR A 244 -12.88 3.46 2.07
C THR A 244 -11.94 4.19 1.12
N CYS A 245 -10.84 4.73 1.64
CA CYS A 245 -9.86 5.41 0.81
C CYS A 245 -8.42 5.20 1.30
N GLU A 246 -7.50 5.40 0.37
CA GLU A 246 -6.08 5.49 0.66
C GLU A 246 -5.51 6.83 0.20
N VAL A 247 -4.47 7.28 0.89
CA VAL A 247 -3.64 8.42 0.46
C VAL A 247 -2.21 7.93 0.29
N ALA A 248 -1.56 8.35 -0.80
CA ALA A 248 -0.17 7.99 -1.02
C ALA A 248 0.80 8.97 -0.30
N PRO A 249 1.95 8.48 0.17
CA PRO A 249 2.93 9.35 0.85
C PRO A 249 3.31 10.58 0.03
N HIS A 250 3.42 10.46 -1.28
CA HIS A 250 3.77 11.60 -2.13
C HIS A 250 2.68 12.69 -2.13
N HIS A 251 1.40 12.37 -1.93
CA HIS A 251 0.34 13.38 -1.77
C HIS A 251 0.33 14.05 -0.38
N LEU A 252 0.90 13.40 0.64
CA LEU A 252 1.01 13.96 1.99
C LEU A 252 2.29 14.78 2.21
N PHE A 253 3.37 14.47 1.50
CA PHE A 253 4.69 15.02 1.79
C PHE A 253 5.30 15.82 0.65
N LEU A 254 4.70 15.81 -0.54
CA LEU A 254 5.13 16.60 -1.70
C LEU A 254 3.97 17.43 -2.24
N SER A 255 4.30 18.54 -2.88
CA SER A 255 3.35 19.47 -3.49
C SER A 255 3.72 19.78 -4.95
N ALA A 256 2.90 20.55 -5.64
CA ALA A 256 3.19 21.05 -6.98
C ALA A 256 4.53 21.83 -7.06
N VAL A 257 4.95 22.49 -5.97
CA VAL A 257 6.27 23.14 -5.90
C VAL A 257 7.40 22.09 -5.97
N ASP A 258 7.20 20.94 -5.32
CA ASP A 258 8.17 19.85 -5.41
C ASP A 258 8.16 19.20 -6.79
N GLU A 259 7.00 19.12 -7.48
CA GLU A 259 6.93 18.65 -8.86
C GLU A 259 7.78 19.50 -9.78
N GLU A 260 7.73 20.86 -9.64
CA GLU A 260 8.60 21.75 -10.40
C GLU A 260 10.08 21.48 -10.15
N ARG A 261 10.47 21.25 -8.90
CA ARG A 261 11.86 20.94 -8.51
C ARG A 261 12.31 19.56 -9.02
N LEU A 262 11.45 18.57 -8.96
CA LEU A 262 11.71 17.19 -9.38
C LEU A 262 11.64 17.02 -10.91
N GLY A 263 10.95 17.92 -11.61
CA GLY A 263 10.72 17.81 -13.05
C GLY A 263 10.02 16.50 -13.40
N ALA A 264 10.55 15.77 -14.36
CA ALA A 264 9.98 14.49 -14.80
C ALA A 264 9.86 13.44 -13.68
N LEU A 265 10.73 13.46 -12.68
CA LEU A 265 10.64 12.54 -11.53
C LEU A 265 9.39 12.81 -10.67
N GLY A 266 8.89 14.04 -10.65
CA GLY A 266 7.66 14.42 -9.94
C GLY A 266 6.36 14.05 -10.67
N CYS A 267 6.44 13.55 -11.92
CA CYS A 267 5.27 13.17 -12.70
C CYS A 267 4.59 11.91 -12.12
N VAL A 268 3.35 12.07 -11.61
CA VAL A 268 2.50 11.02 -11.03
C VAL A 268 1.03 11.29 -11.38
N ASN A 269 0.15 10.31 -11.35
CA ASN A 269 -1.30 10.44 -11.55
C ASN A 269 -2.07 9.79 -10.39
N PRO A 270 -2.92 10.55 -9.66
CA PRO A 270 -3.16 11.99 -9.80
C PRO A 270 -1.89 12.83 -9.58
N PRO A 271 -1.78 14.03 -10.19
CA PRO A 271 -0.63 14.91 -10.00
C PRO A 271 -0.43 15.34 -8.55
N LEU A 272 0.81 15.72 -8.20
CA LEU A 272 1.06 16.43 -6.95
C LEU A 272 0.23 17.73 -6.93
N ARG A 273 -0.40 18.01 -5.81
CA ARG A 273 -1.38 19.09 -5.67
C ARG A 273 -0.76 20.33 -5.02
N SER A 274 -1.57 21.37 -4.88
CA SER A 274 -1.16 22.59 -4.19
C SER A 274 -0.78 22.32 -2.73
N ILE A 275 -0.02 23.22 -2.11
CA ILE A 275 0.27 23.16 -0.66
C ILE A 275 -1.03 23.13 0.15
N GLN A 276 -2.06 23.87 -0.27
CA GLN A 276 -3.36 23.92 0.39
C GLN A 276 -4.08 22.56 0.34
N ASP A 277 -3.95 21.81 -0.76
CA ASP A 277 -4.47 20.46 -0.85
C ASP A 277 -3.75 19.51 0.12
N VAL A 278 -2.41 19.59 0.18
CA VAL A 278 -1.61 18.81 1.13
C VAL A 278 -2.02 19.12 2.57
N GLU A 279 -2.14 20.40 2.93
CA GLU A 279 -2.61 20.82 4.26
C GLU A 279 -4.03 20.31 4.54
N SER A 280 -4.91 20.33 3.55
CA SER A 280 -6.29 19.84 3.67
C SER A 280 -6.37 18.33 3.85
N LEU A 281 -5.47 17.54 3.23
CA LEU A 281 -5.35 16.10 3.48
C LEU A 281 -4.95 15.83 4.94
N TRP A 282 -3.95 16.54 5.46
CA TRP A 282 -3.55 16.44 6.87
C TRP A 282 -4.64 16.87 7.84
N ALA A 283 -5.37 17.94 7.54
CA ALA A 283 -6.47 18.42 8.38
C ALA A 283 -7.67 17.47 8.46
N GLN A 284 -7.80 16.55 7.48
CA GLN A 284 -8.85 15.53 7.42
C GLN A 284 -8.30 14.11 7.57
N ALA A 285 -7.18 13.96 8.27
CA ALA A 285 -6.51 12.67 8.45
C ALA A 285 -7.39 11.60 9.15
N ASP A 286 -8.42 12.03 9.89
CA ASP A 286 -9.43 11.18 10.51
C ASP A 286 -10.32 10.43 9.49
N VAL A 287 -10.45 10.95 8.27
CA VAL A 287 -11.21 10.32 7.17
C VAL A 287 -10.37 9.28 6.44
N ILE A 288 -9.03 9.37 6.50
CA ILE A 288 -8.12 8.45 5.81
C ILE A 288 -8.19 7.06 6.45
N ASP A 289 -8.57 6.06 5.67
CA ASP A 289 -8.58 4.68 6.13
C ASP A 289 -7.19 4.08 6.17
N MET A 290 -6.36 4.33 5.14
CA MET A 290 -5.03 3.74 5.05
C MET A 290 -4.05 4.59 4.22
N ILE A 291 -2.77 4.32 4.43
CA ILE A 291 -1.70 4.83 3.60
C ILE A 291 -1.22 3.67 2.73
N ALA A 292 -1.24 3.87 1.41
CA ALA A 292 -0.70 2.94 0.43
C ALA A 292 0.28 3.69 -0.47
N THR A 293 1.36 3.03 -0.89
CA THR A 293 2.49 3.76 -1.48
C THR A 293 2.23 4.24 -2.90
N ASP A 294 1.36 3.59 -3.63
CA ASP A 294 1.29 3.68 -5.09
C ASP A 294 2.72 3.59 -5.69
N HIS A 295 3.54 2.69 -5.13
CA HIS A 295 4.88 2.45 -5.62
C HIS A 295 4.82 2.06 -7.10
N ALA A 296 5.21 2.99 -7.95
CA ALA A 296 5.05 2.90 -9.40
C ALA A 296 6.39 3.21 -10.11
N PRO A 297 7.38 2.30 -9.99
CA PRO A 297 8.74 2.52 -10.44
C PRO A 297 8.83 2.62 -11.98
N HIS A 298 9.69 3.53 -12.42
CA HIS A 298 10.15 3.70 -13.80
C HIS A 298 11.65 3.96 -13.78
N THR A 299 12.36 3.52 -14.82
CA THR A 299 13.81 3.78 -14.92
C THR A 299 14.08 5.27 -15.10
N LEU A 300 15.28 5.72 -14.73
CA LEU A 300 15.68 7.12 -14.95
C LEU A 300 15.66 7.48 -16.45
N ASP A 301 16.02 6.54 -17.34
CA ASP A 301 15.98 6.74 -18.79
C ASP A 301 14.53 6.95 -19.29
N GLU A 302 13.56 6.18 -18.77
CA GLU A 302 12.15 6.40 -19.09
C GLU A 302 11.65 7.75 -18.56
N LYS A 303 12.06 8.13 -17.35
CA LYS A 303 11.71 9.44 -16.79
C LYS A 303 12.37 10.60 -17.55
N ALA A 304 13.54 10.39 -18.14
CA ALA A 304 14.23 11.40 -18.97
C ALA A 304 13.68 11.46 -20.41
N SER A 305 12.73 10.61 -20.80
CA SER A 305 12.18 10.60 -22.17
C SER A 305 11.34 11.85 -22.45
N ALA A 306 11.05 12.10 -23.72
CA ALA A 306 10.19 13.22 -24.15
C ALA A 306 8.76 13.15 -23.58
N ASN A 307 8.27 11.93 -23.27
CA ASN A 307 6.98 11.70 -22.64
C ASN A 307 7.19 10.85 -21.37
N PRO A 308 7.62 11.44 -20.27
CA PRO A 308 7.93 10.70 -19.05
C PRO A 308 6.68 10.00 -18.51
N PRO A 309 6.74 8.70 -18.23
CA PRO A 309 5.61 7.98 -17.65
C PRO A 309 5.33 8.48 -16.23
N ALA A 310 4.04 8.53 -15.88
CA ALA A 310 3.61 8.87 -14.52
C ALA A 310 3.87 7.70 -13.56
N GLY A 311 4.42 8.01 -12.40
CA GLY A 311 4.73 7.06 -11.32
C GLY A 311 6.07 7.34 -10.67
N MET A 312 6.18 6.98 -9.39
CA MET A 312 7.38 7.12 -8.57
C MET A 312 7.46 6.00 -7.52
N PRO A 313 8.67 5.61 -7.07
CA PRO A 313 8.81 4.61 -6.00
C PRO A 313 8.47 5.19 -4.62
N GLY A 314 7.88 4.38 -3.72
CA GLY A 314 7.43 4.82 -2.40
C GLY A 314 7.63 3.82 -1.27
N LEU A 315 7.81 2.51 -1.55
CA LEU A 315 7.84 1.44 -0.55
C LEU A 315 8.83 1.68 0.60
N GLU A 316 10.07 2.03 0.28
CA GLU A 316 11.16 2.12 1.26
C GLU A 316 11.13 3.42 2.08
N THR A 317 10.32 4.40 1.63
CA THR A 317 10.28 5.75 2.23
C THR A 317 9.00 6.02 3.02
N MET A 318 7.95 5.20 2.85
CA MET A 318 6.66 5.39 3.53
C MET A 318 6.82 5.46 5.05
N LEU A 319 7.38 4.42 5.67
CA LEU A 319 7.47 4.36 7.13
C LEU A 319 8.37 5.43 7.73
N PRO A 320 9.59 5.72 7.22
CA PRO A 320 10.42 6.82 7.72
C PRO A 320 9.74 8.19 7.64
N LEU A 321 8.97 8.46 6.58
CA LEU A 321 8.19 9.69 6.45
C LEU A 321 7.10 9.79 7.51
N LEU A 322 6.34 8.71 7.75
CA LEU A 322 5.29 8.65 8.76
C LEU A 322 5.87 8.75 10.18
N LEU A 323 6.99 8.09 10.47
CA LEU A 323 7.68 8.22 11.77
C LEU A 323 8.16 9.66 12.02
N THR A 324 8.66 10.32 10.97
CA THR A 324 9.02 11.74 11.04
C THR A 324 7.80 12.61 11.35
N ALA A 325 6.67 12.38 10.67
CA ALA A 325 5.42 13.08 10.95
C ALA A 325 4.91 12.84 12.38
N ALA A 326 5.09 11.61 12.91
CA ALA A 326 4.74 11.30 14.29
C ALA A 326 5.66 12.04 15.28
N HIS A 327 6.96 12.12 14.99
CA HIS A 327 7.90 12.90 15.79
C HIS A 327 7.56 14.39 15.77
N GLU A 328 7.08 14.92 14.65
CA GLU A 328 6.58 16.30 14.52
C GLU A 328 5.18 16.50 15.13
N SER A 329 4.61 15.48 15.78
CA SER A 329 3.26 15.48 16.39
C SER A 329 2.11 15.78 15.43
N LYS A 330 2.29 15.50 14.14
CA LYS A 330 1.22 15.58 13.12
C LYS A 330 0.27 14.39 13.22
N ILE A 331 0.78 13.23 13.62
CA ILE A 331 0.05 11.97 13.82
C ILE A 331 0.63 11.24 15.04
N SER A 332 -0.06 10.21 15.50
CA SER A 332 0.44 9.31 16.55
C SER A 332 1.06 8.04 15.93
N LEU A 333 1.86 7.30 16.73
CA LEU A 333 2.30 5.95 16.34
C LEU A 333 1.11 5.00 16.15
N MET A 334 0.03 5.19 16.88
CA MET A 334 -1.20 4.40 16.76
C MET A 334 -1.85 4.62 15.39
N ASP A 335 -1.83 5.85 14.86
CA ASP A 335 -2.30 6.12 13.50
C ASP A 335 -1.48 5.39 12.46
N ILE A 336 -0.15 5.32 12.62
CA ILE A 336 0.71 4.53 11.72
C ILE A 336 0.29 3.06 11.74
N ALA A 337 0.14 2.43 12.92
CA ALA A 337 -0.29 1.03 13.02
C ALA A 337 -1.68 0.81 12.42
N ARG A 338 -2.61 1.77 12.61
CA ARG A 338 -3.94 1.73 12.03
C ARG A 338 -3.88 1.81 10.51
N TRP A 339 -3.20 2.81 9.95
CA TRP A 339 -3.19 3.08 8.50
C TRP A 339 -2.38 2.10 7.68
N THR A 340 -1.32 1.53 8.26
CA THR A 340 -0.38 0.71 7.50
C THR A 340 -0.47 -0.79 7.82
N ALA A 341 -1.31 -1.19 8.79
CA ALA A 341 -1.43 -2.60 9.15
C ALA A 341 -2.87 -3.02 9.45
N ALA A 342 -3.48 -2.48 10.51
CA ALA A 342 -4.77 -2.98 10.99
C ALA A 342 -5.92 -2.72 10.02
N ARG A 343 -6.05 -1.49 9.54
CA ARG A 343 -7.13 -1.10 8.65
C ARG A 343 -7.00 -1.72 7.24
N PRO A 344 -5.81 -1.76 6.61
CA PRO A 344 -5.60 -2.54 5.39
C PRO A 344 -6.01 -4.02 5.52
N ALA A 345 -5.60 -4.68 6.61
CA ALA A 345 -5.96 -6.09 6.85
C ALA A 345 -7.47 -6.29 6.99
N GLU A 346 -8.14 -5.40 7.72
CA GLU A 346 -9.60 -5.44 7.93
C GLU A 346 -10.36 -5.22 6.62
N VAL A 347 -10.05 -4.14 5.90
CA VAL A 347 -10.76 -3.75 4.68
C VAL A 347 -10.63 -4.82 3.59
N PHE A 348 -9.42 -5.36 3.40
CA PHE A 348 -9.17 -6.39 2.41
C PHE A 348 -9.37 -7.82 2.94
N GLY A 349 -9.80 -7.98 4.19
CA GLY A 349 -10.10 -9.27 4.79
C GLY A 349 -8.89 -10.21 4.88
N LEU A 350 -7.68 -9.69 5.14
CA LEU A 350 -6.46 -10.49 5.17
C LEU A 350 -6.39 -11.34 6.44
N GLU A 351 -6.41 -12.65 6.28
CA GLU A 351 -6.47 -13.60 7.40
C GLU A 351 -5.21 -13.53 8.27
N ARG A 352 -5.39 -13.32 9.59
CA ARG A 352 -4.33 -13.31 10.61
C ARG A 352 -3.22 -12.27 10.38
N LYS A 353 -3.53 -11.17 9.69
CA LYS A 353 -2.61 -10.06 9.41
C LYS A 353 -3.02 -8.78 10.15
N GLY A 354 -2.09 -7.84 10.26
CA GLY A 354 -2.35 -6.46 10.71
C GLY A 354 -2.44 -6.25 12.22
N LYS A 355 -2.20 -7.28 13.07
CA LYS A 355 -2.24 -7.15 14.54
C LYS A 355 -1.14 -7.94 15.22
N ILE A 356 -0.65 -7.42 16.34
CA ILE A 356 0.20 -8.13 17.29
C ILE A 356 -0.69 -8.69 18.39
N ALA A 357 -1.23 -9.90 18.18
CA ALA A 357 -2.16 -10.54 19.10
C ALA A 357 -2.07 -12.08 18.98
N PRO A 358 -2.41 -12.83 20.05
CA PRO A 358 -2.47 -14.30 19.97
C PRO A 358 -3.36 -14.78 18.82
N GLY A 359 -2.88 -15.77 18.08
CA GLY A 359 -3.57 -16.32 16.91
C GLY A 359 -3.35 -15.58 15.59
N PHE A 360 -2.58 -14.48 15.59
CA PHE A 360 -2.11 -13.79 14.38
C PHE A 360 -0.73 -14.29 13.96
N HIS A 361 -0.38 -14.11 12.69
CA HIS A 361 0.96 -14.38 12.23
C HIS A 361 1.97 -13.45 12.92
N ALA A 362 3.14 -13.96 13.22
CA ALA A 362 4.25 -13.17 13.75
C ALA A 362 4.92 -12.37 12.61
N ASP A 363 4.14 -11.44 12.04
CA ASP A 363 4.59 -10.44 11.09
C ASP A 363 4.87 -9.16 11.87
N LEU A 364 6.15 -8.82 12.04
CA LEU A 364 6.58 -7.75 12.93
C LEU A 364 7.60 -6.86 12.23
N THR A 365 7.43 -5.55 12.37
CA THR A 365 8.38 -4.55 11.88
C THR A 365 8.96 -3.78 13.07
N LEU A 366 10.24 -4.00 13.34
CA LEU A 366 10.99 -3.34 14.40
C LEU A 366 11.68 -2.10 13.85
N VAL A 367 11.54 -0.99 14.54
CA VAL A 367 12.13 0.30 14.14
C VAL A 367 12.96 0.92 15.25
N GLU A 368 13.97 1.67 14.85
CA GLU A 368 14.73 2.61 15.68
C GLU A 368 14.14 4.00 15.47
N GLN A 369 13.28 4.47 16.38
CA GLN A 369 12.55 5.72 16.22
C GLN A 369 13.46 6.96 16.20
N ASP A 370 14.55 6.93 16.97
CA ASP A 370 15.42 8.09 17.18
C ASP A 370 16.57 8.19 16.16
N PHE A 371 16.63 7.26 15.21
CA PHE A 371 17.67 7.26 14.19
C PHE A 371 17.41 8.35 13.13
N GLU A 372 18.25 9.37 13.11
CA GLU A 372 18.19 10.47 12.11
C GLU A 372 19.08 10.14 10.91
N TRP A 373 18.55 10.30 9.71
CA TRP A 373 19.28 10.06 8.48
C TRP A 373 18.69 10.85 7.30
N VAL A 374 19.43 10.87 6.19
CA VAL A 374 18.98 11.48 4.94
C VAL A 374 18.72 10.41 3.92
N ILE A 375 17.54 10.42 3.32
CA ILE A 375 17.16 9.49 2.26
C ILE A 375 18.07 9.68 1.06
N GLN A 376 18.65 8.60 0.55
CA GLN A 376 19.58 8.60 -0.58
C GLN A 376 19.16 7.56 -1.61
N ASN A 377 19.43 7.84 -2.89
CA ASN A 377 19.08 6.94 -3.99
C ASN A 377 19.88 5.63 -3.99
N ASP A 378 21.16 5.67 -3.60
CA ASP A 378 22.08 4.54 -3.65
C ASP A 378 21.75 3.41 -2.67
N VAL A 379 21.01 3.72 -1.59
CA VAL A 379 20.54 2.71 -0.62
C VAL A 379 19.19 2.09 -0.98
N MET A 380 18.49 2.62 -1.99
CA MET A 380 17.20 2.09 -2.42
C MET A 380 17.35 0.71 -3.09
N ARG A 381 16.47 -0.23 -2.73
CA ARG A 381 16.44 -1.61 -3.23
C ARG A 381 15.55 -1.79 -4.44
N THR A 382 14.54 -0.91 -4.60
CA THR A 382 13.74 -0.87 -5.83
C THR A 382 14.66 -0.89 -7.04
N ARG A 383 14.31 -1.65 -8.06
CA ARG A 383 15.15 -1.83 -9.24
C ARG A 383 15.49 -0.52 -9.97
N CYS A 384 14.59 0.44 -9.92
CA CYS A 384 14.83 1.76 -10.55
C CYS A 384 15.84 2.64 -9.79
N ARG A 385 16.23 2.30 -8.54
CA ARG A 385 17.31 2.92 -7.76
C ARG A 385 17.20 4.43 -7.58
N TRP A 386 15.98 4.96 -7.43
CA TRP A 386 15.74 6.34 -7.10
C TRP A 386 14.49 6.51 -6.24
N THR A 387 14.34 7.66 -5.61
CA THR A 387 13.14 8.05 -4.86
C THR A 387 12.91 9.56 -5.00
N PRO A 388 11.64 10.04 -5.04
CA PRO A 388 11.34 11.47 -5.07
C PRO A 388 11.74 12.19 -3.77
N PHE A 389 12.03 11.44 -2.72
CA PHE A 389 12.40 11.95 -1.40
C PHE A 389 13.91 12.02 -1.15
N ALA A 390 14.74 11.75 -2.17
CA ALA A 390 16.20 11.85 -2.03
C ALA A 390 16.61 13.23 -1.53
N GLY A 391 17.53 13.26 -0.55
CA GLY A 391 17.99 14.48 0.12
C GLY A 391 17.13 14.94 1.30
N ARG A 392 15.99 14.29 1.57
CA ARG A 392 15.12 14.62 2.70
C ARG A 392 15.64 14.00 4.00
N ALA A 393 15.80 14.83 5.02
CA ALA A 393 16.07 14.35 6.38
C ALA A 393 14.81 13.70 6.96
N VAL A 394 14.98 12.55 7.56
CA VAL A 394 13.92 11.78 8.21
C VAL A 394 14.40 11.19 9.53
N ARG A 395 13.44 10.84 10.39
CA ARG A 395 13.70 10.23 11.67
C ARG A 395 12.98 8.88 11.76
N GLY A 396 13.70 7.87 12.23
CA GLY A 396 13.25 6.50 12.29
C GLY A 396 13.68 5.67 11.08
N ARG A 397 14.08 4.43 11.34
CA ARG A 397 14.41 3.44 10.30
C ARG A 397 13.94 2.05 10.68
N VAL A 398 13.67 1.23 9.68
CA VAL A 398 13.43 -0.21 9.86
C VAL A 398 14.75 -0.88 10.22
N SER A 399 14.79 -1.59 11.34
CA SER A 399 15.99 -2.34 11.78
C SER A 399 15.86 -3.84 11.52
N VAL A 400 14.69 -4.43 11.84
CA VAL A 400 14.43 -5.86 11.66
C VAL A 400 13.00 -6.07 11.20
N VAL A 401 12.78 -7.02 10.29
CA VAL A 401 11.44 -7.49 9.89
C VAL A 401 11.35 -9.00 10.09
N TYR A 402 10.28 -9.40 10.74
CA TYR A 402 9.86 -10.80 10.83
C TYR A 402 8.63 -11.01 9.97
N LEU A 403 8.61 -12.10 9.22
CA LEU A 403 7.47 -12.58 8.44
C LEU A 403 7.17 -14.00 8.86
N ARG A 404 5.97 -14.21 9.40
CA ARG A 404 5.56 -15.51 9.94
C ARG A 404 6.61 -16.12 10.89
N GLY A 405 7.08 -15.30 11.83
CA GLY A 405 8.04 -15.72 12.87
C GLY A 405 9.49 -15.90 12.40
N VAL A 406 9.78 -15.71 11.12
CA VAL A 406 11.15 -15.81 10.58
C VAL A 406 11.71 -14.42 10.30
N LYS A 407 12.94 -14.17 10.72
CA LYS A 407 13.66 -12.93 10.39
C LYS A 407 13.97 -12.90 8.90
N VAL A 408 13.36 -11.97 8.18
CA VAL A 408 13.46 -11.84 6.71
C VAL A 408 14.29 -10.63 6.27
N PHE A 409 14.44 -9.64 7.14
CA PHE A 409 15.27 -8.46 6.92
C PHE A 409 15.93 -8.02 8.21
N SER A 410 17.19 -7.58 8.14
CA SER A 410 17.91 -6.96 9.27
C SER A 410 19.06 -6.11 8.75
N GLU A 411 19.21 -4.89 9.30
CA GLU A 411 20.33 -3.98 9.04
C GLU A 411 20.70 -3.85 7.55
N GLY A 412 19.68 -3.73 6.71
CA GLY A 412 19.87 -3.56 5.27
C GLY A 412 20.02 -4.87 4.48
N GLU A 413 20.00 -6.04 5.09
CA GLU A 413 20.14 -7.33 4.40
C GLU A 413 18.82 -8.11 4.33
N ILE A 414 18.54 -8.75 3.19
CA ILE A 414 17.39 -9.65 2.98
C ILE A 414 17.85 -11.09 3.23
N PHE A 415 17.14 -11.79 4.11
CA PHE A 415 17.42 -13.20 4.44
C PHE A 415 16.39 -14.16 3.83
N ALA A 416 15.23 -13.65 3.42
CA ALA A 416 14.22 -14.48 2.77
C ALA A 416 14.69 -14.92 1.38
N PRO A 417 14.66 -16.23 1.07
CA PRO A 417 14.95 -16.71 -0.28
C PRO A 417 13.80 -16.32 -1.23
N ALA A 418 14.10 -16.25 -2.54
CA ALA A 418 13.07 -16.08 -3.55
C ALA A 418 11.99 -17.18 -3.42
N GLY A 419 10.71 -16.80 -3.53
CA GLY A 419 9.58 -17.70 -3.32
C GLY A 419 9.22 -17.97 -1.84
N TYR A 420 9.82 -17.27 -0.88
CA TYR A 420 9.44 -17.36 0.54
C TYR A 420 8.04 -16.77 0.80
N GLY A 421 7.67 -15.74 0.05
CA GLY A 421 6.35 -15.12 0.13
C GLY A 421 5.22 -16.07 -0.19
N LYS A 422 4.11 -15.95 0.52
CA LYS A 422 2.89 -16.74 0.28
C LYS A 422 1.77 -15.82 -0.20
N ARG A 423 0.87 -16.38 -1.02
CA ARG A 423 -0.37 -15.67 -1.33
C ARG A 423 -1.15 -15.40 -0.04
N ALA A 424 -1.43 -14.15 0.26
CA ALA A 424 -2.25 -13.75 1.39
C ALA A 424 -3.66 -14.33 1.24
N ARG A 425 -4.13 -15.04 2.27
CA ARG A 425 -5.50 -15.57 2.30
C ARG A 425 -6.46 -14.49 2.74
N GLN A 426 -7.63 -14.48 2.14
CA GLN A 426 -8.73 -13.61 2.53
C GLN A 426 -9.80 -14.41 3.27
N ILE A 427 -10.33 -13.81 4.33
CA ILE A 427 -11.49 -14.37 5.03
C ILE A 427 -12.69 -14.23 4.10
N THR A 428 -13.31 -15.35 3.78
CA THR A 428 -14.60 -15.35 3.09
C THR A 428 -15.66 -15.01 4.13
N VAL A 429 -16.13 -13.78 4.16
CA VAL A 429 -17.20 -13.31 5.03
C VAL A 429 -18.55 -13.63 4.41
#